data_b9bbac868b2175e656b13b9139d3fe28
#
_entry.id   b9bbac868b2175e656b13b9139d3fe28
#
_cell.length_a   1.000
_cell.length_b   1.000
_cell.length_c   1.000
_cell.angle_alpha   90.00
_cell.angle_beta   90.00
_cell.angle_gamma   90.00
#
_symmetry.space_group_name_H-M   'P 1'
#
loop_
_entity.id
_entity.type
_entity.pdbx_description
1 polymer ?
#
loop_
_entity_poly.entity_id
_entity_poly.type
_entity_poly.pdbx_seq_one_letter_code
_entity_poly.pdbx_strand_id
1 'polypeptide(L)'
;MFQQTYELVLFFAITVVSIISFVKIRFWLLRRSSEKSKSRFCSVDRSNGTMIRKLIHEIRNPLNSMSLHLQLLAEDLEIQIPSDHTNDLTRVQRIQDEIQRLDQLLSSFQRYANLPPLQFEVVDLKRVIEDVIDFNAPEAILQGIEVNCQIEDLPPISLDVDQIKQAILNLVLNANQSMDKGGKLHIRVILLGTLVQIEIEDTGVGIAPFYQDRIFDLFFSTKHNGTGIGLVLAKEIIEGHGGKIQVESQQHQGTKVILHLPTDLEVN
;
A
#
# COMPACT_ATOMS: atom_id res chain seq x y z
N MET A 1 -33.22 13.42 -27.97
CA MET A 1 -31.98 13.86 -27.26
C MET A 1 -32.21 13.85 -25.73
N PHE A 2 -33.26 14.46 -25.18
CA PHE A 2 -33.59 14.48 -23.74
C PHE A 2 -33.73 13.11 -23.08
N GLN A 3 -34.27 12.12 -23.78
CA GLN A 3 -34.52 10.78 -23.22
C GLN A 3 -33.21 9.98 -23.03
N GLN A 4 -32.24 10.14 -23.92
CA GLN A 4 -30.94 9.49 -23.81
C GLN A 4 -30.07 10.05 -22.66
N THR A 5 -30.11 11.37 -22.42
CA THR A 5 -29.41 11.98 -21.29
C THR A 5 -30.02 11.58 -19.95
N TYR A 6 -31.36 11.46 -19.87
CA TYR A 6 -32.03 11.00 -18.67
C TYR A 6 -31.69 9.54 -18.31
N GLU A 7 -31.66 8.66 -19.32
CA GLU A 7 -31.26 7.27 -19.12
C GLU A 7 -29.78 7.15 -18.67
N LEU A 8 -28.89 8.00 -19.21
CA LEU A 8 -27.47 8.00 -18.81
C LEU A 8 -27.29 8.46 -17.36
N VAL A 9 -28.00 9.51 -16.95
CA VAL A 9 -27.97 10.02 -15.56
C VAL A 9 -28.57 9.00 -14.59
N LEU A 10 -29.67 8.35 -14.98
CA LEU A 10 -30.31 7.33 -14.18
C LEU A 10 -29.41 6.09 -14.03
N PHE A 11 -28.76 5.67 -15.12
CA PHE A 11 -27.80 4.57 -15.11
C PHE A 11 -26.60 4.89 -14.21
N PHE A 12 -26.10 6.14 -14.26
CA PHE A 12 -25.00 6.63 -13.42
C PHE A 12 -25.39 6.69 -11.94
N ALA A 13 -26.59 7.20 -11.63
CA ALA A 13 -27.11 7.24 -10.26
C ALA A 13 -27.28 5.82 -9.68
N ILE A 14 -27.78 4.86 -10.48
CA ILE A 14 -27.93 3.46 -10.08
C ILE A 14 -26.54 2.82 -9.83
N THR A 15 -25.55 3.12 -10.67
CA THR A 15 -24.18 2.59 -10.50
C THR A 15 -23.54 3.13 -9.23
N VAL A 16 -23.68 4.42 -8.95
CA VAL A 16 -23.16 5.05 -7.72
C VAL A 16 -23.84 4.47 -6.47
N VAL A 17 -25.16 4.30 -6.48
CA VAL A 17 -25.90 3.66 -5.38
C VAL A 17 -25.46 2.20 -5.19
N SER A 18 -25.23 1.47 -6.28
CA SER A 18 -24.71 0.10 -6.24
C SER A 18 -23.31 0.03 -5.64
N ILE A 19 -22.41 0.97 -5.99
CA ILE A 19 -21.05 1.05 -5.44
C ILE A 19 -21.11 1.39 -3.95
N ILE A 20 -21.93 2.35 -3.54
CA ILE A 20 -22.11 2.70 -2.12
C ILE A 20 -22.66 1.51 -1.33
N SER A 21 -23.61 0.78 -1.91
CA SER A 21 -24.18 -0.43 -1.31
C SER A 21 -23.15 -1.55 -1.23
N PHE A 22 -22.31 -1.73 -2.26
CA PHE A 22 -21.22 -2.70 -2.27
C PHE A 22 -20.17 -2.40 -1.21
N VAL A 23 -19.78 -1.12 -1.07
CA VAL A 23 -18.85 -0.67 0.00
C VAL A 23 -19.46 -0.91 1.38
N LYS A 24 -20.75 -0.61 1.59
CA LYS A 24 -21.46 -0.89 2.84
C LYS A 24 -21.55 -2.38 3.16
N ILE A 25 -21.83 -3.20 2.15
CA ILE A 25 -21.92 -4.68 2.29
C ILE A 25 -20.53 -5.23 2.61
N ARG A 26 -19.47 -4.78 1.91
CA ARG A 26 -18.09 -5.19 2.17
C ARG A 26 -17.63 -4.78 3.57
N PHE A 27 -17.99 -3.58 4.02
CA PHE A 27 -17.74 -3.10 5.39
C PHE A 27 -18.50 -3.93 6.44
N TRP A 28 -19.75 -4.30 6.18
CA TRP A 28 -20.55 -5.17 7.04
C TRP A 28 -19.98 -6.60 7.12
N LEU A 29 -19.51 -7.15 6.00
CA LEU A 29 -18.83 -8.45 5.95
C LEU A 29 -17.51 -8.43 6.73
N LEU A 30 -16.73 -7.34 6.64
CA LEU A 30 -15.51 -7.13 7.44
C LEU A 30 -15.83 -7.10 8.95
N ARG A 31 -16.91 -6.45 9.34
CA ARG A 31 -17.37 -6.41 10.74
C ARG A 31 -17.78 -7.80 11.24
N ARG A 32 -18.41 -8.61 10.41
CA ARG A 32 -18.85 -9.96 10.75
C ARG A 32 -17.71 -10.98 10.85
N SER A 33 -16.65 -10.81 10.05
CA SER A 33 -15.42 -11.59 10.12
C SER A 33 -14.66 -11.32 11.43
N SER A 34 -14.66 -10.06 11.89
CA SER A 34 -14.03 -9.63 13.14
C SER A 34 -14.68 -10.25 14.40
N GLU A 35 -15.96 -10.61 14.36
CA GLU A 35 -16.64 -11.23 15.51
C GLU A 35 -16.22 -12.69 15.77
N LYS A 36 -15.69 -13.40 14.78
CA LYS A 36 -15.18 -14.78 14.94
C LYS A 36 -13.76 -14.86 15.52
N SER A 37 -13.02 -13.74 15.56
CA SER A 37 -11.64 -13.68 16.05
C SER A 37 -11.52 -13.22 17.52
N LYS A 38 -12.61 -13.14 18.26
CA LYS A 38 -12.71 -12.53 19.62
C LYS A 38 -11.92 -13.23 20.73
N SER A 39 -11.22 -14.34 20.51
CA SER A 39 -10.59 -15.10 21.63
C SER A 39 -9.11 -14.77 21.92
N ARG A 40 -8.45 -13.84 21.21
CA ARG A 40 -7.03 -13.47 21.44
C ARG A 40 -6.76 -11.98 21.66
N PHE A 41 -7.80 -11.15 21.85
CA PHE A 41 -7.69 -9.68 21.78
C PHE A 41 -7.84 -8.98 23.14
N CYS A 42 -7.25 -9.48 24.23
CA CYS A 42 -7.41 -8.84 25.54
C CYS A 42 -6.39 -7.73 25.87
N SER A 43 -5.45 -7.39 24.98
CA SER A 43 -4.46 -6.30 25.20
C SER A 43 -4.45 -5.17 24.17
N VAL A 44 -5.38 -5.16 23.20
CA VAL A 44 -5.34 -4.27 22.01
C VAL A 44 -6.45 -3.20 21.98
N ASP A 45 -7.23 -3.05 23.05
CA ASP A 45 -8.50 -2.29 22.99
C ASP A 45 -8.36 -0.77 22.72
N ARG A 46 -7.24 -0.13 23.06
CA ARG A 46 -7.02 1.31 22.79
C ARG A 46 -6.39 1.58 21.41
N SER A 47 -5.56 0.68 20.92
CA SER A 47 -4.91 0.77 19.61
C SER A 47 -5.93 0.62 18.48
N ASN A 48 -6.83 -0.36 18.58
CA ASN A 48 -7.87 -0.63 17.58
C ASN A 48 -8.85 0.54 17.38
N GLY A 49 -9.27 1.22 18.48
CA GLY A 49 -10.17 2.37 18.37
C GLY A 49 -9.54 3.55 17.61
N THR A 50 -8.25 3.80 17.81
CA THR A 50 -7.52 4.86 17.12
C THR A 50 -7.29 4.51 15.65
N MET A 51 -6.97 3.27 15.36
CA MET A 51 -6.76 2.75 14.01
C MET A 51 -8.05 2.83 13.17
N ILE A 52 -9.18 2.36 13.70
CA ILE A 52 -10.49 2.44 13.05
C ILE A 52 -10.89 3.90 12.82
N ARG A 53 -10.63 4.79 13.77
CA ARG A 53 -10.92 6.23 13.60
C ARG A 53 -10.10 6.86 12.49
N LYS A 54 -8.81 6.54 12.39
CA LYS A 54 -7.94 6.96 11.28
C LYS A 54 -8.47 6.42 9.94
N LEU A 55 -8.82 5.14 9.85
CA LEU A 55 -9.39 4.55 8.65
C LEU A 55 -10.68 5.25 8.19
N ILE A 56 -11.61 5.52 9.13
CA ILE A 56 -12.84 6.25 8.82
C ILE A 56 -12.53 7.65 8.27
N HIS A 57 -11.52 8.32 8.80
CA HIS A 57 -11.07 9.63 8.31
C HIS A 57 -10.53 9.54 6.88
N GLU A 58 -9.69 8.54 6.60
CA GLU A 58 -9.11 8.32 5.28
C GLU A 58 -10.14 7.86 4.22
N ILE A 59 -11.19 7.16 4.62
CA ILE A 59 -12.32 6.83 3.75
C ILE A 59 -13.19 8.06 3.47
N ARG A 60 -13.39 8.92 4.47
CA ARG A 60 -14.25 10.11 4.32
C ARG A 60 -13.68 11.10 3.31
N ASN A 61 -12.35 11.23 3.23
CA ASN A 61 -11.69 12.17 2.34
C ASN A 61 -12.03 11.92 0.85
N PRO A 62 -11.78 10.72 0.27
CA PRO A 62 -12.16 10.45 -1.12
C PRO A 62 -13.67 10.50 -1.35
N LEU A 63 -14.50 10.09 -0.37
CA LEU A 63 -15.95 10.20 -0.48
C LEU A 63 -16.42 11.66 -0.60
N ASN A 64 -15.82 12.59 0.16
CA ASN A 64 -16.13 14.02 0.06
C ASN A 64 -15.68 14.59 -1.29
N SER A 65 -14.49 14.21 -1.78
CA SER A 65 -13.99 14.59 -3.10
C SER A 65 -14.92 14.12 -4.22
N MET A 66 -15.32 12.85 -4.20
CA MET A 66 -16.29 12.30 -5.16
C MET A 66 -17.64 13.03 -5.10
N SER A 67 -18.16 13.31 -3.90
CA SER A 67 -19.42 14.02 -3.73
C SER A 67 -19.37 15.44 -4.33
N LEU A 68 -18.25 16.16 -4.14
CA LEU A 68 -18.04 17.48 -4.73
C LEU A 68 -18.02 17.42 -6.26
N HIS A 69 -17.28 16.47 -6.86
CA HIS A 69 -17.22 16.33 -8.32
C HIS A 69 -18.56 15.92 -8.92
N LEU A 70 -19.35 15.10 -8.22
CA LEU A 70 -20.72 14.75 -8.64
C LEU A 70 -21.66 15.95 -8.57
N GLN A 71 -21.55 16.78 -7.52
CA GLN A 71 -22.34 17.99 -7.37
C GLN A 71 -22.07 19.00 -8.50
N LEU A 72 -20.78 19.26 -8.77
CA LEU A 72 -20.38 20.14 -9.88
C LEU A 72 -20.81 19.61 -11.24
N LEU A 73 -20.80 18.29 -11.45
CA LEU A 73 -21.30 17.68 -12.67
C LEU A 73 -22.83 17.86 -12.80
N ALA A 74 -23.56 17.71 -11.70
CA ALA A 74 -25.01 17.90 -11.70
C ALA A 74 -25.39 19.36 -11.98
N GLU A 75 -24.69 20.34 -11.39
CA GLU A 75 -24.89 21.77 -11.63
C GLU A 75 -24.67 22.15 -13.11
N ASP A 76 -23.59 21.63 -13.74
CA ASP A 76 -23.32 21.90 -15.15
C ASP A 76 -24.38 21.30 -16.08
N LEU A 77 -24.96 20.15 -15.72
CA LEU A 77 -26.04 19.52 -16.47
C LEU A 77 -27.39 20.27 -16.33
N GLU A 78 -27.65 20.91 -15.18
CA GLU A 78 -28.89 21.69 -14.95
C GLU A 78 -28.89 23.05 -15.66
N ILE A 79 -27.73 23.74 -15.79
CA ILE A 79 -27.63 25.10 -16.30
C ILE A 79 -27.66 25.15 -17.86
N GLN A 80 -27.64 24.00 -18.55
CA GLN A 80 -27.64 23.92 -20.03
C GLN A 80 -26.57 24.83 -20.71
N ILE A 81 -25.51 25.18 -20.03
CA ILE A 81 -24.35 25.79 -20.68
C ILE A 81 -23.85 24.76 -21.72
N PRO A 82 -23.48 25.18 -22.96
CA PRO A 82 -22.80 24.27 -23.87
C PRO A 82 -21.54 23.79 -23.14
N SER A 83 -21.67 22.66 -22.44
CA SER A 83 -20.63 22.13 -21.61
C SER A 83 -19.46 21.80 -22.52
N ASP A 84 -18.31 22.31 -22.19
CA ASP A 84 -17.07 21.78 -22.69
C ASP A 84 -16.99 20.33 -22.19
N HIS A 85 -17.40 19.36 -23.04
CA HIS A 85 -17.45 17.92 -22.71
C HIS A 85 -16.13 17.41 -22.13
N THR A 86 -15.03 18.16 -22.32
CA THR A 86 -13.72 17.89 -21.71
C THR A 86 -13.73 18.06 -20.20
N ASN A 87 -14.48 19.03 -19.66
CA ASN A 87 -14.61 19.23 -18.20
C ASN A 87 -15.38 18.10 -17.53
N ASP A 88 -16.45 17.64 -18.14
CA ASP A 88 -17.29 16.56 -17.61
C ASP A 88 -16.52 15.23 -17.56
N LEU A 89 -15.81 14.91 -18.65
CA LEU A 89 -14.95 13.71 -18.70
C LEU A 89 -13.83 13.77 -17.66
N THR A 90 -13.24 14.96 -17.45
CA THR A 90 -12.21 15.12 -16.42
C THR A 90 -12.75 14.90 -15.02
N ARG A 91 -13.97 15.35 -14.72
CA ARG A 91 -14.64 15.12 -13.42
C ARG A 91 -14.97 13.64 -13.22
N VAL A 92 -15.48 12.96 -14.25
CA VAL A 92 -15.74 11.52 -14.22
C VAL A 92 -14.44 10.76 -13.95
N GLN A 93 -13.34 11.12 -14.63
CA GLN A 93 -12.04 10.50 -14.41
C GLN A 93 -11.57 10.67 -12.97
N ARG A 94 -11.68 11.87 -12.40
CA ARG A 94 -11.31 12.10 -10.98
C ARG A 94 -12.13 11.25 -10.02
N ILE A 95 -13.42 11.06 -10.29
CA ILE A 95 -14.25 10.18 -9.46
C ILE A 95 -13.78 8.73 -9.57
N GLN A 96 -13.43 8.27 -10.77
CA GLN A 96 -12.88 6.92 -10.98
C GLN A 96 -11.56 6.73 -10.26
N ASP A 97 -10.66 7.70 -10.32
CA ASP A 97 -9.37 7.67 -9.62
C ASP A 97 -9.55 7.59 -8.08
N GLU A 98 -10.52 8.33 -7.52
CA GLU A 98 -10.83 8.27 -6.09
C GLU A 98 -11.47 6.94 -5.67
N ILE A 99 -12.30 6.33 -6.52
CA ILE A 99 -12.84 4.98 -6.28
C ILE A 99 -11.70 3.96 -6.25
N GLN A 100 -10.79 4.01 -7.21
CA GLN A 100 -9.64 3.12 -7.27
C GLN A 100 -8.72 3.29 -6.05
N ARG A 101 -8.48 4.53 -5.63
CA ARG A 101 -7.72 4.85 -4.42
C ARG A 101 -8.37 4.25 -3.17
N LEU A 102 -9.70 4.37 -3.05
CA LEU A 102 -10.46 3.82 -1.93
C LEU A 102 -10.36 2.28 -1.88
N ASP A 103 -10.44 1.62 -3.03
CA ASP A 103 -10.30 0.15 -3.12
C ASP A 103 -8.88 -0.30 -2.73
N GLN A 104 -7.85 0.40 -3.17
CA GLN A 104 -6.46 0.15 -2.77
C GLN A 104 -6.25 0.34 -1.26
N LEU A 105 -6.83 1.40 -0.67
CA LEU A 105 -6.76 1.67 0.77
C LEU A 105 -7.44 0.55 1.57
N LEU A 106 -8.65 0.17 1.19
CA LEU A 106 -9.39 -0.92 1.85
C LEU A 106 -8.67 -2.26 1.73
N SER A 107 -8.14 -2.59 0.55
CA SER A 107 -7.40 -3.82 0.30
C SER A 107 -6.10 -3.87 1.11
N SER A 108 -5.37 -2.76 1.18
CA SER A 108 -4.13 -2.65 1.97
C SER A 108 -4.40 -2.73 3.47
N PHE A 109 -5.47 -2.06 3.93
CA PHE A 109 -5.91 -2.15 5.32
C PHE A 109 -6.35 -3.56 5.69
N GLN A 110 -7.06 -4.26 4.82
CA GLN A 110 -7.50 -5.63 5.04
C GLN A 110 -6.31 -6.58 5.20
N ARG A 111 -5.26 -6.44 4.38
CA ARG A 111 -4.01 -7.22 4.52
C ARG A 111 -3.32 -6.94 5.85
N TYR A 112 -3.22 -5.67 6.26
CA TYR A 112 -2.63 -5.29 7.53
C TYR A 112 -3.43 -5.81 8.73
N ALA A 113 -4.76 -5.65 8.73
CA ALA A 113 -5.63 -6.04 9.84
C ALA A 113 -5.79 -7.56 10.01
N ASN A 114 -5.57 -8.34 8.94
CA ASN A 114 -5.74 -9.79 8.92
C ASN A 114 -4.43 -10.52 8.65
N LEU A 115 -3.29 -9.97 9.07
CA LEU A 115 -2.00 -10.64 8.94
C LEU A 115 -2.08 -12.01 9.66
N PRO A 116 -1.88 -13.14 8.93
CA PRO A 116 -2.01 -14.46 9.54
C PRO A 116 -0.86 -14.74 10.52
N PRO A 117 -1.02 -15.70 11.44
CA PRO A 117 0.08 -16.19 12.25
C PRO A 117 1.23 -16.69 11.37
N LEU A 118 2.47 -16.40 11.79
CA LEU A 118 3.67 -16.81 11.06
C LEU A 118 3.75 -18.33 10.88
N GLN A 119 4.07 -18.75 9.67
CA GLN A 119 4.32 -20.13 9.30
C GLN A 119 5.78 -20.25 8.85
N PHE A 120 6.66 -20.60 9.81
CA PHE A 120 8.07 -20.70 9.55
C PHE A 120 8.42 -21.95 8.76
N GLU A 121 9.22 -21.80 7.71
CA GLU A 121 9.84 -22.88 6.96
C GLU A 121 11.29 -22.54 6.64
N VAL A 122 12.13 -23.59 6.48
CA VAL A 122 13.56 -23.42 6.16
C VAL A 122 13.70 -23.22 4.66
N VAL A 123 14.20 -22.06 4.26
CA VAL A 123 14.24 -21.65 2.86
C VAL A 123 15.56 -21.01 2.45
N ASP A 124 15.80 -20.99 1.16
CA ASP A 124 16.82 -20.20 0.50
C ASP A 124 16.28 -18.76 0.28
N LEU A 125 16.72 -17.82 1.12
CA LEU A 125 16.29 -16.41 1.03
C LEU A 125 16.65 -15.78 -0.32
N LYS A 126 17.73 -16.22 -0.97
CA LYS A 126 18.10 -15.72 -2.29
C LYS A 126 16.97 -15.92 -3.30
N ARG A 127 16.39 -17.13 -3.35
CA ARG A 127 15.25 -17.43 -4.24
C ARG A 127 14.02 -16.57 -3.91
N VAL A 128 13.75 -16.37 -2.63
CA VAL A 128 12.61 -15.53 -2.20
C VAL A 128 12.74 -14.10 -2.71
N ILE A 129 13.96 -13.54 -2.66
CA ILE A 129 14.23 -12.18 -3.15
C ILE A 129 14.20 -12.14 -4.68
N GLU A 130 14.83 -13.11 -5.37
CA GLU A 130 14.81 -13.21 -6.83
C GLU A 130 13.37 -13.27 -7.36
N ASP A 131 12.50 -14.09 -6.75
CA ASP A 131 11.07 -14.15 -7.13
C ASP A 131 10.35 -12.80 -7.04
N VAL A 132 10.64 -11.99 -6.03
CA VAL A 132 10.04 -10.65 -5.88
C VAL A 132 10.57 -9.69 -6.93
N ILE A 133 11.88 -9.75 -7.23
CA ILE A 133 12.50 -8.93 -8.27
C ILE A 133 11.92 -9.26 -9.63
N ASP A 134 11.84 -10.54 -9.97
CA ASP A 134 11.31 -11.03 -11.24
C ASP A 134 9.84 -10.63 -11.41
N PHE A 135 9.04 -10.73 -10.35
CA PHE A 135 7.65 -10.27 -10.36
C PHE A 135 7.52 -8.77 -10.63
N ASN A 136 8.44 -7.95 -10.10
CA ASN A 136 8.44 -6.50 -10.25
C ASN A 136 9.13 -6.02 -11.54
N ALA A 137 9.94 -6.85 -12.19
CA ALA A 137 10.78 -6.45 -13.34
C ALA A 137 10.01 -5.79 -14.49
N PRO A 138 8.82 -6.26 -14.92
CA PRO A 138 8.07 -5.59 -15.99
C PRO A 138 7.70 -4.15 -15.66
N GLU A 139 7.27 -3.88 -14.43
CA GLU A 139 6.90 -2.53 -13.98
C GLU A 139 8.13 -1.63 -13.88
N ALA A 140 9.23 -2.12 -13.34
CA ALA A 140 10.49 -1.39 -13.26
C ALA A 140 11.01 -0.98 -14.67
N ILE A 141 10.95 -1.89 -15.65
CA ILE A 141 11.34 -1.60 -17.05
C ILE A 141 10.46 -0.51 -17.65
N LEU A 142 9.14 -0.59 -17.48
CA LEU A 142 8.20 0.42 -18.00
C LEU A 142 8.46 1.81 -17.40
N GLN A 143 8.89 1.87 -16.15
CA GLN A 143 9.23 3.11 -15.45
C GLN A 143 10.67 3.59 -15.71
N GLY A 144 11.48 2.85 -16.48
CA GLY A 144 12.88 3.18 -16.73
C GLY A 144 13.78 3.04 -15.51
N ILE A 145 13.48 2.09 -14.62
CA ILE A 145 14.24 1.80 -13.40
C ILE A 145 15.23 0.66 -13.68
N GLU A 146 16.52 0.93 -13.44
CA GLU A 146 17.58 -0.06 -13.50
C GLU A 146 17.66 -0.81 -12.17
N VAL A 147 17.37 -2.11 -12.17
CA VAL A 147 17.45 -2.96 -10.95
C VAL A 147 18.78 -3.66 -10.89
N ASN A 148 19.53 -3.46 -9.81
CA ASN A 148 20.79 -4.14 -9.51
C ASN A 148 20.64 -4.94 -8.22
N CYS A 149 20.85 -6.27 -8.30
CA CYS A 149 20.74 -7.16 -7.17
C CYS A 149 22.06 -7.88 -6.90
N GLN A 150 22.53 -7.82 -5.65
CA GLN A 150 23.74 -8.46 -5.17
C GLN A 150 23.43 -9.25 -3.91
N ILE A 151 23.48 -10.57 -3.99
CA ILE A 151 23.16 -11.46 -2.88
C ILE A 151 24.38 -12.34 -2.62
N GLU A 152 24.92 -12.25 -1.40
CA GLU A 152 25.98 -13.19 -0.93
C GLU A 152 25.42 -14.59 -0.73
N ASP A 153 26.30 -15.58 -0.62
CA ASP A 153 25.91 -16.93 -0.24
C ASP A 153 25.42 -16.93 1.22
N LEU A 154 24.18 -17.34 1.42
CA LEU A 154 23.52 -17.37 2.71
C LEU A 154 23.22 -18.81 3.13
N PRO A 155 23.29 -19.12 4.42
CA PRO A 155 22.74 -20.37 4.90
C PRO A 155 21.21 -20.37 4.72
N PRO A 156 20.55 -21.55 4.62
CA PRO A 156 19.11 -21.62 4.72
C PRO A 156 18.63 -21.01 6.05
N ILE A 157 17.57 -20.21 6.00
CA ILE A 157 17.02 -19.53 7.17
C ILE A 157 15.55 -19.90 7.37
N SER A 158 15.08 -19.86 8.61
CA SER A 158 13.69 -20.13 8.96
C SER A 158 12.88 -18.83 8.91
N LEU A 159 11.87 -18.76 8.01
CA LEU A 159 11.00 -17.59 7.88
C LEU A 159 9.66 -17.96 7.21
N ASP A 160 8.68 -17.09 7.33
CA ASP A 160 7.43 -17.18 6.58
C ASP A 160 7.63 -16.53 5.20
N VAL A 161 7.68 -17.39 4.17
CA VAL A 161 8.00 -16.96 2.79
C VAL A 161 7.00 -15.95 2.25
N ASP A 162 5.70 -16.19 2.45
CA ASP A 162 4.66 -15.33 1.90
C ASP A 162 4.70 -13.95 2.54
N GLN A 163 4.90 -13.89 3.85
CA GLN A 163 5.00 -12.61 4.56
C GLN A 163 6.29 -11.88 4.22
N ILE A 164 7.44 -12.56 4.12
CA ILE A 164 8.70 -11.92 3.71
C ILE A 164 8.62 -11.41 2.27
N LYS A 165 8.07 -12.19 1.33
CA LYS A 165 7.78 -11.70 -0.04
C LYS A 165 6.93 -10.44 -0.02
N GLN A 166 5.88 -10.41 0.81
CA GLN A 166 5.01 -9.24 0.97
C GLN A 166 5.75 -8.03 1.52
N ALA A 167 6.63 -8.21 2.51
CA ALA A 167 7.43 -7.11 3.08
C ALA A 167 8.39 -6.53 2.03
N ILE A 168 9.17 -7.38 1.36
CA ILE A 168 10.12 -6.96 0.33
C ILE A 168 9.39 -6.28 -0.83
N LEU A 169 8.28 -6.85 -1.32
CA LEU A 169 7.47 -6.26 -2.39
C LEU A 169 6.96 -4.86 -2.02
N ASN A 170 6.46 -4.66 -0.79
CA ASN A 170 6.02 -3.34 -0.33
C ASN A 170 7.15 -2.31 -0.39
N LEU A 171 8.37 -2.71 -0.03
CA LEU A 171 9.55 -1.81 -0.06
C LEU A 171 9.98 -1.51 -1.50
N VAL A 172 10.02 -2.52 -2.37
CA VAL A 172 10.35 -2.37 -3.79
C VAL A 172 9.33 -1.47 -4.50
N LEU A 173 8.04 -1.67 -4.27
CA LEU A 173 6.99 -0.80 -4.81
C LEU A 173 7.10 0.63 -4.29
N ASN A 174 7.46 0.82 -3.02
CA ASN A 174 7.72 2.16 -2.48
C ASN A 174 8.91 2.85 -3.15
N ALA A 175 9.99 2.10 -3.42
CA ALA A 175 11.16 2.58 -4.14
C ALA A 175 10.79 2.98 -5.58
N ASN A 176 10.10 2.11 -6.33
CA ASN A 176 9.65 2.42 -7.70
C ASN A 176 8.81 3.71 -7.74
N GLN A 177 7.84 3.83 -6.84
CA GLN A 177 6.98 5.01 -6.73
C GLN A 177 7.73 6.29 -6.31
N SER A 178 8.96 6.20 -5.82
CA SER A 178 9.80 7.37 -5.52
C SER A 178 10.59 7.84 -6.74
N MET A 179 10.60 7.07 -7.83
CA MET A 179 11.42 7.25 -9.03
C MET A 179 10.58 7.49 -10.29
N ASP A 180 9.64 8.43 -10.26
CA ASP A 180 8.70 8.73 -11.37
C ASP A 180 9.38 9.03 -12.72
N LYS A 181 10.64 9.40 -12.72
CA LYS A 181 11.44 9.71 -13.92
C LYS A 181 12.49 8.64 -14.25
N GLY A 182 12.27 7.42 -13.73
CA GLY A 182 13.29 6.39 -13.76
C GLY A 182 14.36 6.59 -12.68
N GLY A 183 15.29 5.67 -12.58
CA GLY A 183 16.34 5.69 -11.57
C GLY A 183 17.03 4.34 -11.40
N LYS A 184 17.61 4.13 -10.22
CA LYS A 184 18.30 2.89 -9.89
C LYS A 184 17.77 2.34 -8.58
N LEU A 185 17.45 1.06 -8.60
CA LEU A 185 17.09 0.28 -7.42
C LEU A 185 18.23 -0.71 -7.14
N HIS A 186 18.91 -0.54 -6.01
CA HIS A 186 19.95 -1.45 -5.56
C HIS A 186 19.42 -2.32 -4.42
N ILE A 187 19.51 -3.64 -4.59
CA ILE A 187 19.18 -4.61 -3.55
C ILE A 187 20.46 -5.34 -3.20
N ARG A 188 20.87 -5.28 -1.94
CA ARG A 188 22.06 -5.96 -1.44
C ARG A 188 21.71 -6.81 -0.24
N VAL A 189 22.22 -8.03 -0.23
CA VAL A 189 22.00 -8.96 0.87
C VAL A 189 23.33 -9.52 1.33
N ILE A 190 23.62 -9.38 2.61
CA ILE A 190 24.87 -9.82 3.23
C ILE A 190 24.62 -10.57 4.54
N LEU A 191 25.54 -11.44 4.91
CA LEU A 191 25.51 -12.13 6.19
C LEU A 191 26.38 -11.39 7.22
N LEU A 192 25.78 -10.97 8.33
CA LEU A 192 26.46 -10.30 9.44
C LEU A 192 26.40 -11.17 10.71
N GLY A 193 27.28 -12.18 10.78
CA GLY A 193 27.29 -13.13 11.89
C GLY A 193 26.01 -13.98 11.91
N THR A 194 25.14 -13.73 12.88
CA THR A 194 23.81 -14.41 13.02
C THR A 194 22.65 -13.59 12.47
N LEU A 195 22.91 -12.53 11.73
CA LEU A 195 21.91 -11.69 11.11
C LEU A 195 22.12 -11.66 9.60
N VAL A 196 21.03 -11.76 8.84
CA VAL A 196 21.01 -11.37 7.43
C VAL A 196 20.58 -9.93 7.33
N GLN A 197 21.36 -9.11 6.64
CA GLN A 197 21.02 -7.74 6.32
C GLN A 197 20.57 -7.66 4.87
N ILE A 198 19.38 -7.09 4.63
CA ILE A 198 18.83 -6.79 3.32
C ILE A 198 18.76 -5.27 3.19
N GLU A 199 19.47 -4.71 2.24
CA GLU A 199 19.43 -3.30 1.88
C GLU A 199 18.62 -3.12 0.59
N ILE A 200 17.67 -2.21 0.60
CA ILE A 200 16.87 -1.79 -0.58
C ILE A 200 17.06 -0.29 -0.71
N GLU A 201 17.81 0.13 -1.72
CA GLU A 201 18.22 1.52 -1.93
C GLU A 201 17.71 2.04 -3.28
N ASP A 202 16.98 3.16 -3.25
CA ASP A 202 16.49 3.85 -4.43
C ASP A 202 17.20 5.21 -4.62
N THR A 203 17.24 5.68 -5.85
CA THR A 203 17.74 7.02 -6.20
C THR A 203 16.61 8.03 -6.42
N GLY A 204 15.47 7.83 -5.77
CA GLY A 204 14.28 8.64 -5.94
C GLY A 204 14.31 9.97 -5.20
N VAL A 205 13.12 10.53 -4.99
CA VAL A 205 12.96 11.87 -4.39
C VAL A 205 13.39 11.94 -2.90
N GLY A 206 13.61 10.81 -2.25
CA GLY A 206 13.93 10.72 -0.84
C GLY A 206 12.82 11.24 0.08
N ILE A 207 13.15 11.32 1.39
CA ILE A 207 12.20 11.72 2.44
C ILE A 207 12.72 12.97 3.14
N ALA A 208 11.89 14.01 3.15
CA ALA A 208 12.23 15.25 3.86
C ALA A 208 12.38 14.98 5.37
N PRO A 209 13.36 15.62 6.06
CA PRO A 209 13.62 15.35 7.49
C PRO A 209 12.39 15.47 8.38
N PHE A 210 11.51 16.41 8.09
CA PHE A 210 10.27 16.63 8.83
C PHE A 210 9.31 15.42 8.84
N TYR A 211 9.42 14.52 7.86
CA TYR A 211 8.56 13.36 7.72
C TYR A 211 9.17 12.05 8.24
N GLN A 212 10.48 12.01 8.48
CA GLN A 212 11.22 10.78 8.83
C GLN A 212 10.68 10.08 10.08
N ASP A 213 10.27 10.84 11.10
CA ASP A 213 9.69 10.27 12.31
C ASP A 213 8.28 9.69 12.11
N ARG A 214 7.63 10.01 10.99
CA ARG A 214 6.23 9.68 10.71
C ARG A 214 6.04 8.61 9.66
N ILE A 215 7.10 8.17 8.99
CA ILE A 215 7.00 7.22 7.88
C ILE A 215 6.40 5.86 8.28
N PHE A 216 6.47 5.53 9.56
CA PHE A 216 5.85 4.34 10.14
C PHE A 216 4.48 4.62 10.80
N ASP A 217 3.93 5.83 10.67
CA ASP A 217 2.57 6.12 11.10
C ASP A 217 1.57 5.52 10.11
N LEU A 218 0.59 4.79 10.62
CA LEU A 218 -0.46 4.21 9.79
C LEU A 218 -1.23 5.30 9.02
N PHE A 219 -1.40 5.10 7.72
CA PHE A 219 -2.01 6.04 6.75
C PHE A 219 -1.18 7.29 6.45
N PHE A 220 0.04 7.39 6.93
CA PHE A 220 0.91 8.48 6.54
C PHE A 220 1.51 8.22 5.15
N SER A 221 1.30 9.13 4.22
CA SER A 221 1.91 9.11 2.89
C SER A 221 2.11 10.55 2.39
N THR A 222 3.24 10.79 1.76
CA THR A 222 3.51 12.03 1.02
C THR A 222 3.12 11.93 -0.46
N LYS A 223 2.74 10.73 -0.92
CA LYS A 223 2.34 10.43 -2.30
C LYS A 223 0.83 10.60 -2.45
N HIS A 224 0.39 11.17 -3.58
CA HIS A 224 -1.04 11.39 -3.86
C HIS A 224 -1.87 10.09 -3.78
N ASN A 225 -1.36 8.99 -4.33
CA ASN A 225 -2.05 7.69 -4.36
C ASN A 225 -1.52 6.69 -3.32
N GLY A 226 -0.69 7.15 -2.36
CA GLY A 226 -0.14 6.28 -1.33
C GLY A 226 -1.16 5.97 -0.23
N THR A 227 -1.31 4.70 0.13
CA THR A 227 -2.19 4.27 1.24
C THR A 227 -1.58 4.51 2.62
N GLY A 228 -0.25 4.71 2.71
CA GLY A 228 0.48 4.83 3.98
C GLY A 228 0.45 3.57 4.85
N ILE A 229 0.18 2.41 4.26
CA ILE A 229 0.10 1.12 4.97
C ILE A 229 1.29 0.22 4.65
N GLY A 230 1.85 0.33 3.44
CA GLY A 230 2.88 -0.61 2.94
C GLY A 230 4.13 -0.68 3.82
N LEU A 231 4.67 0.47 4.26
CA LEU A 231 5.87 0.51 5.10
C LEU A 231 5.57 0.02 6.52
N VAL A 232 4.40 0.32 7.05
CA VAL A 232 3.95 -0.18 8.36
C VAL A 232 3.80 -1.69 8.33
N LEU A 233 3.19 -2.24 7.27
CA LEU A 233 3.03 -3.68 7.10
C LEU A 233 4.39 -4.38 6.96
N ALA A 234 5.32 -3.81 6.19
CA ALA A 234 6.68 -4.34 6.11
C ALA A 234 7.37 -4.38 7.49
N LYS A 235 7.22 -3.32 8.29
CA LYS A 235 7.74 -3.27 9.64
C LYS A 235 7.15 -4.36 10.54
N GLU A 236 5.83 -4.49 10.58
CA GLU A 236 5.14 -5.53 11.38
C GLU A 236 5.61 -6.95 11.01
N ILE A 237 5.78 -7.21 9.71
CA ILE A 237 6.27 -8.51 9.23
C ILE A 237 7.71 -8.76 9.71
N ILE A 238 8.61 -7.81 9.51
CA ILE A 238 10.02 -7.96 9.88
C ILE A 238 10.17 -8.09 11.40
N GLU A 239 9.47 -7.27 12.19
CA GLU A 239 9.47 -7.36 13.65
C GLU A 239 8.84 -8.67 14.15
N GLY A 240 7.80 -9.17 13.48
CA GLY A 240 7.21 -10.49 13.75
C GLY A 240 8.20 -11.64 13.54
N HIS A 241 9.16 -11.50 12.63
CA HIS A 241 10.26 -12.43 12.41
C HIS A 241 11.46 -12.19 13.36
N GLY A 242 11.28 -11.44 14.45
CA GLY A 242 12.36 -11.08 15.37
C GLY A 242 13.42 -10.16 14.77
N GLY A 243 13.13 -9.60 13.61
CA GLY A 243 14.02 -8.71 12.87
C GLY A 243 13.86 -7.24 13.24
N LYS A 244 14.54 -6.36 12.49
CA LYS A 244 14.49 -4.91 12.65
C LYS A 244 14.52 -4.22 11.30
N ILE A 245 13.80 -3.11 11.17
CA ILE A 245 13.80 -2.24 9.99
C ILE A 245 14.36 -0.87 10.36
N GLN A 246 15.21 -0.33 9.49
CA GLN A 246 15.78 1.02 9.59
C GLN A 246 15.65 1.72 8.25
N VAL A 247 15.53 3.05 8.27
CA VAL A 247 15.43 3.88 7.06
C VAL A 247 16.43 5.02 7.14
N GLU A 248 17.24 5.13 6.12
CA GLU A 248 18.17 6.23 5.89
C GLU A 248 17.72 6.94 4.62
N SER A 249 17.44 8.23 4.70
CA SER A 249 16.96 8.98 3.54
C SER A 249 17.40 10.42 3.59
N GLN A 250 17.72 10.96 2.41
CA GLN A 250 17.97 12.37 2.22
C GLN A 250 17.13 12.87 1.06
N GLN A 251 16.44 13.99 1.26
CA GLN A 251 15.60 14.58 0.25
C GLN A 251 16.38 14.84 -1.05
N HIS A 252 15.84 14.40 -2.19
CA HIS A 252 16.43 14.44 -3.52
C HIS A 252 17.69 13.58 -3.73
N GLN A 253 18.02 12.68 -2.81
CA GLN A 253 19.14 11.75 -2.95
C GLN A 253 18.74 10.28 -2.89
N GLY A 254 17.45 10.01 -2.57
CA GLY A 254 16.91 8.66 -2.47
C GLY A 254 16.70 8.18 -1.04
N THR A 255 16.35 6.92 -0.94
CA THR A 255 16.07 6.25 0.34
C THR A 255 16.72 4.87 0.36
N LYS A 256 17.35 4.54 1.48
CA LYS A 256 17.85 3.22 1.80
C LYS A 256 17.04 2.64 2.96
N VAL A 257 16.41 1.50 2.72
CA VAL A 257 15.75 0.70 3.76
C VAL A 257 16.63 -0.49 4.09
N ILE A 258 16.90 -0.69 5.37
CA ILE A 258 17.78 -1.74 5.89
C ILE A 258 16.96 -2.66 6.78
N LEU A 259 16.92 -3.95 6.42
CA LEU A 259 16.26 -4.98 7.20
C LEU A 259 17.32 -5.87 7.83
N HIS A 260 17.13 -6.24 9.09
CA HIS A 260 17.92 -7.26 9.76
C HIS A 260 17.00 -8.42 10.14
N LEU A 261 17.34 -9.63 9.73
CA LEU A 261 16.64 -10.85 10.07
C LEU A 261 17.60 -11.83 10.77
N PRO A 262 17.21 -12.44 11.89
CA PRO A 262 18.03 -13.47 12.53
C PRO A 262 18.09 -14.73 11.66
N THR A 263 19.28 -15.38 11.58
CA THR A 263 19.43 -16.64 10.88
C THR A 263 18.86 -17.82 11.67
N ASP A 264 18.95 -17.74 13.01
CA ASP A 264 18.47 -18.76 13.93
C ASP A 264 17.24 -18.23 14.66
N LEU A 265 16.05 -18.50 14.13
CA LEU A 265 14.83 -18.38 14.92
C LEU A 265 14.64 -19.73 15.63
N GLU A 266 14.91 -19.79 16.93
CA GLU A 266 14.44 -20.91 17.75
C GLU A 266 12.91 -20.94 17.61
N VAL A 267 12.44 -21.97 16.90
CA VAL A 267 11.00 -22.28 16.82
C VAL A 267 10.60 -22.78 18.20
N ASN A 268 10.09 -21.87 19.06
CA ASN A 268 9.44 -22.22 20.33
C ASN A 268 8.01 -22.72 20.09
#